data_f900f3ec2e311b2ab031ed65fe12d95a
#
_entry.id   f900f3ec2e311b2ab031ed65fe12d95a
#
_cell.length_a   1.000
_cell.length_b   1.000
_cell.length_c   1.000
_cell.angle_alpha   90.00
_cell.angle_beta   90.00
_cell.angle_gamma   90.00
#
_symmetry.space_group_name_H-M   'P 1'
#
loop_
_entity.id
_entity.type
_entity.pdbx_description
1 polymer ?
#
loop_
_entity_poly.entity_id
_entity_poly.type
_entity_poly.pdbx_seq_one_letter_code
_entity_poly.pdbx_strand_id
1 'polypeptide(L)'
;MLKKYFRLNLLFLITSATIISAGFGLVNKAEAVLDLRGRILLQVESHGEAWYVNPVNNQRYYLGRPDDAYAIMRSLGLGISNADFNSFSIKAPARLAGRILLKVQDKGQAYYVDPRELKLYYLGRSTDAYNVMRTKGLGISNRDLATISIAPTSAPLNTPIISSPTGQYTFKYQNNDYDLTQPLSTTMYNYYKNLPKVYTYTVGNEPANLREVFYGLFLKLKSGDTSFDDIIAKLKKVAVSNNWSEDKLLEFTVAFVQYIPYDQAKVAANPAVNNNPYFPYETLYLDKGVCSDKTFLAVILLRKLGYGAAILDFPERNHTALGIQCPKEYSINNSGYCYGETTNYFPLGVIPQSINNGQAQTAAEFTDLFNASKLGKIEIYQATQGKVYQGIPALKSQIESLRLAKVDLSVRQTEINNLASALAIKESGVNTLKNQMDVYYQNGQITEYNNSVVSYNTLVNQYNADLLVYSAKIKEYNAKVSEFNSSVNFFYQQ
;
A
#
# COMPACT_ATOMS: atom_id res chain seq x y z
N MET A 1 2.19 -0.92 4.74
CA MET A 1 3.21 -1.27 5.75
C MET A 1 2.75 -1.04 7.20
N LEU A 2 2.17 0.10 7.57
CA LEU A 2 1.66 0.33 8.94
C LEU A 2 0.66 -0.71 9.44
N LYS A 3 -0.25 -1.19 8.59
CA LYS A 3 -1.18 -2.28 8.93
C LYS A 3 -0.50 -3.58 9.35
N LYS A 4 0.71 -3.83 8.90
CA LYS A 4 1.43 -5.09 9.11
C LYS A 4 2.16 -5.14 10.45
N TYR A 5 2.81 -4.05 10.84
CA TYR A 5 3.51 -3.97 12.13
C TYR A 5 2.53 -3.91 13.31
N PHE A 6 1.40 -3.22 13.15
CA PHE A 6 0.40 -3.11 14.20
C PHE A 6 -0.41 -4.40 14.39
N ARG A 7 -0.69 -5.15 13.31
CA ARG A 7 -1.40 -6.44 13.41
C ARG A 7 -0.50 -7.58 13.87
N LEU A 8 0.79 -7.53 13.62
CA LEU A 8 1.71 -8.56 14.11
C LEU A 8 1.81 -8.53 15.64
N ASN A 9 1.87 -7.34 16.25
CA ASN A 9 1.83 -7.17 17.70
C ASN A 9 0.46 -7.50 18.30
N LEU A 10 -0.63 -7.29 17.55
CA LEU A 10 -1.99 -7.60 18.00
C LEU A 10 -2.29 -9.12 17.93
N LEU A 11 -1.75 -9.83 16.92
CA LEU A 11 -1.88 -11.29 16.82
C LEU A 11 -1.13 -12.02 17.94
N PHE A 12 0.00 -11.48 18.41
CA PHE A 12 0.74 -12.08 19.53
C PHE A 12 -0.02 -11.99 20.86
N LEU A 13 -0.88 -10.98 21.06
CA LEU A 13 -1.66 -10.82 22.29
C LEU A 13 -2.94 -11.64 22.31
N ILE A 14 -3.54 -11.94 21.16
CA ILE A 14 -4.73 -12.80 21.07
C ILE A 14 -4.34 -14.28 21.20
N THR A 15 -3.14 -14.66 20.80
CA THR A 15 -2.65 -16.05 20.90
C THR A 15 -2.13 -16.43 22.27
N SER A 16 -1.72 -15.48 23.13
CA SER A 16 -1.27 -15.79 24.49
C SER A 16 -2.40 -16.08 25.48
N ALA A 17 -3.65 -15.76 25.16
CA ALA A 17 -4.82 -16.06 26.00
C ALA A 17 -5.46 -17.44 25.73
N THR A 18 -5.00 -18.17 24.70
CA THR A 18 -5.59 -19.47 24.29
C THR A 18 -4.61 -20.65 24.32
N ILE A 19 -3.38 -20.49 24.83
CA ILE A 19 -2.42 -21.59 24.92
C ILE A 19 -2.14 -21.93 26.40
N ILE A 20 -3.16 -22.40 27.10
CA ILE A 20 -2.97 -23.20 28.32
C ILE A 20 -3.98 -24.34 28.26
N SER A 21 -3.72 -25.34 27.44
CA SER A 21 -4.05 -26.75 27.67
C SER A 21 -3.77 -27.59 26.41
N ALA A 22 -2.55 -28.09 26.25
CA ALA A 22 -2.30 -29.33 25.51
C ALA A 22 -0.93 -29.90 25.93
N GLY A 23 -0.99 -31.02 26.60
CA GLY A 23 0.17 -31.76 27.10
C GLY A 23 1.14 -32.18 25.99
N PHE A 24 2.40 -32.20 26.34
CA PHE A 24 3.52 -32.69 25.53
C PHE A 24 3.34 -34.19 25.24
N GLY A 25 3.13 -34.50 23.98
CA GLY A 25 3.37 -35.83 23.43
C GLY A 25 4.33 -35.72 22.26
N LEU A 26 5.58 -36.15 22.46
CA LEU A 26 6.55 -36.30 21.37
C LEU A 26 6.10 -37.43 20.43
N VAL A 27 5.57 -37.05 19.27
CA VAL A 27 5.38 -37.98 18.16
C VAL A 27 6.19 -37.46 16.98
N ASN A 28 7.22 -38.22 16.60
CA ASN A 28 7.93 -38.00 15.34
C ASN A 28 6.94 -38.14 14.19
N LYS A 29 6.54 -37.03 13.61
CA LYS A 29 5.80 -37.02 12.34
C LYS A 29 6.78 -37.06 11.18
N ALA A 30 6.60 -38.04 10.31
CA ALA A 30 7.12 -37.94 8.96
C ALA A 30 6.53 -36.68 8.32
N GLU A 31 7.38 -35.74 7.95
CA GLU A 31 6.96 -34.52 7.22
C GLU A 31 6.43 -34.94 5.86
N ALA A 32 5.12 -34.89 5.69
CA ALA A 32 4.52 -34.95 4.38
C ALA A 32 5.00 -33.71 3.62
N VAL A 33 5.69 -33.90 2.51
CA VAL A 33 6.08 -32.80 1.61
C VAL A 33 4.82 -32.06 1.21
N LEU A 34 4.65 -30.84 1.72
CA LEU A 34 3.48 -30.02 1.47
C LEU A 34 3.47 -29.61 -0.01
N ASP A 35 2.46 -30.07 -0.77
CA ASP A 35 2.28 -29.64 -2.16
C ASP A 35 1.90 -28.15 -2.18
N LEU A 36 2.83 -27.33 -2.67
CA LEU A 36 2.68 -25.87 -2.75
C LEU A 36 2.12 -25.40 -4.10
N ARG A 37 1.87 -26.31 -5.05
CA ARG A 37 1.31 -25.97 -6.38
C ARG A 37 -0.06 -25.31 -6.26
N GLY A 38 -0.22 -24.19 -6.94
CA GLY A 38 -1.44 -23.41 -6.92
C GLY A 38 -1.65 -22.59 -5.65
N ARG A 39 -0.70 -22.60 -4.69
CA ARG A 39 -0.79 -21.86 -3.44
C ARG A 39 -0.35 -20.41 -3.61
N ILE A 40 -0.98 -19.55 -2.83
CA ILE A 40 -0.48 -18.22 -2.55
C ILE A 40 0.37 -18.32 -1.29
N LEU A 41 1.61 -17.85 -1.34
CA LEU A 41 2.59 -17.91 -0.25
C LEU A 41 2.88 -16.50 0.25
N LEU A 42 3.02 -16.33 1.56
CA LEU A 42 3.42 -15.09 2.22
C LEU A 42 4.77 -15.30 2.92
N GLN A 43 5.79 -14.57 2.51
CA GLN A 43 7.15 -14.67 3.04
C GLN A 43 7.22 -14.04 4.43
N VAL A 44 7.07 -14.85 5.48
CA VAL A 44 6.86 -14.38 6.86
C VAL A 44 8.12 -13.88 7.56
N GLU A 45 9.30 -14.28 7.11
CA GLU A 45 10.60 -13.89 7.67
C GLU A 45 11.21 -12.66 6.97
N SER A 46 10.49 -12.07 6.02
CA SER A 46 10.86 -10.88 5.29
C SER A 46 9.76 -9.82 5.45
N HIS A 47 9.51 -9.00 4.41
CA HIS A 47 8.50 -7.95 4.47
C HIS A 47 7.08 -8.45 4.16
N GLY A 48 6.89 -9.79 4.09
CA GLY A 48 5.62 -10.47 3.81
C GLY A 48 5.21 -10.40 2.36
N GLU A 49 6.20 -10.45 1.50
CA GLU A 49 6.03 -10.54 0.07
C GLU A 49 5.11 -11.71 -0.27
N ALA A 50 4.20 -11.45 -1.20
CA ALA A 50 3.28 -12.47 -1.68
C ALA A 50 3.81 -13.12 -2.96
N TRP A 51 3.63 -14.42 -3.07
CA TRP A 51 4.04 -15.24 -4.21
C TRP A 51 2.90 -16.17 -4.61
N TYR A 52 2.74 -16.41 -5.87
CA TYR A 52 1.84 -17.45 -6.39
C TYR A 52 2.65 -18.57 -7.03
N VAL A 53 2.40 -19.80 -6.65
CA VAL A 53 3.04 -20.99 -7.27
C VAL A 53 2.11 -21.51 -8.34
N ASN A 54 2.47 -21.31 -9.60
CA ASN A 54 1.65 -21.77 -10.71
C ASN A 54 1.61 -23.31 -10.78
N PRO A 55 0.43 -23.95 -10.72
CA PRO A 55 0.32 -25.41 -10.69
C PRO A 55 0.74 -26.09 -11.99
N VAL A 56 0.95 -25.34 -13.08
CA VAL A 56 1.34 -25.89 -14.39
C VAL A 56 2.84 -26.11 -14.48
N ASN A 57 3.64 -25.13 -14.06
CA ASN A 57 5.09 -25.16 -14.20
C ASN A 57 5.85 -25.23 -12.87
N ASN A 58 5.13 -25.23 -11.75
CA ASN A 58 5.68 -25.27 -10.40
C ASN A 58 6.69 -24.14 -10.10
N GLN A 59 6.56 -23.00 -10.78
CA GLN A 59 7.36 -21.82 -10.55
C GLN A 59 6.61 -20.79 -9.72
N ARG A 60 7.33 -20.03 -8.88
CA ARG A 60 6.76 -18.93 -8.09
C ARG A 60 6.80 -17.63 -8.87
N TYR A 61 5.70 -16.89 -8.82
CA TYR A 61 5.52 -15.57 -9.42
C TYR A 61 5.37 -14.55 -8.31
N TYR A 62 6.17 -13.47 -8.36
CA TYR A 62 6.09 -12.40 -7.39
C TYR A 62 4.82 -11.58 -7.57
N LEU A 63 4.04 -11.44 -6.49
CA LEU A 63 2.79 -10.69 -6.49
C LEU A 63 3.00 -9.33 -5.76
N GLY A 64 3.93 -8.50 -6.25
CA GLY A 64 4.44 -7.31 -5.59
C GLY A 64 3.37 -6.34 -5.08
N ARG A 65 2.87 -5.46 -5.93
CA ARG A 65 1.75 -4.55 -5.62
C ARG A 65 0.42 -5.16 -6.05
N PRO A 66 -0.73 -4.67 -5.53
CA PRO A 66 -2.04 -5.18 -5.90
C PRO A 66 -2.29 -5.24 -7.41
N ASP A 67 -1.84 -4.23 -8.16
CA ASP A 67 -2.03 -4.18 -9.61
C ASP A 67 -1.08 -5.13 -10.36
N ASP A 68 0.17 -5.24 -9.93
CA ASP A 68 1.13 -6.22 -10.46
C ASP A 68 0.62 -7.65 -10.21
N ALA A 69 0.13 -7.91 -9.00
CA ALA A 69 -0.49 -9.18 -8.64
C ALA A 69 -1.69 -9.49 -9.53
N TYR A 70 -2.56 -8.51 -9.73
CA TYR A 70 -3.73 -8.65 -10.57
C TYR A 70 -3.35 -8.93 -12.04
N ALA A 71 -2.37 -8.20 -12.58
CA ALA A 71 -1.87 -8.40 -13.93
C ALA A 71 -1.25 -9.81 -14.12
N ILE A 72 -0.42 -10.26 -13.19
CA ILE A 72 0.18 -11.60 -13.20
C ILE A 72 -0.91 -12.66 -13.10
N MET A 73 -1.83 -12.53 -12.17
CA MET A 73 -2.91 -13.49 -11.99
C MET A 73 -3.80 -13.59 -13.23
N ARG A 74 -4.06 -12.48 -13.93
CA ARG A 74 -4.77 -12.52 -15.22
C ARG A 74 -3.95 -13.15 -16.33
N SER A 75 -2.65 -12.88 -16.42
CA SER A 75 -1.79 -13.45 -17.47
C SER A 75 -1.63 -14.97 -17.35
N LEU A 76 -1.73 -15.50 -16.13
CA LEU A 76 -1.68 -16.94 -15.85
C LEU A 76 -3.07 -17.59 -15.91
N GLY A 77 -4.11 -16.82 -16.20
CA GLY A 77 -5.49 -17.25 -16.19
C GLY A 77 -5.83 -18.22 -17.32
N LEU A 78 -6.55 -19.28 -16.99
CA LEU A 78 -7.12 -20.22 -17.95
C LEU A 78 -8.49 -19.71 -18.40
N GLY A 79 -8.67 -19.50 -19.70
CA GLY A 79 -9.98 -19.18 -20.27
C GLY A 79 -11.00 -20.29 -20.02
N ILE A 80 -12.20 -19.91 -19.59
CA ILE A 80 -13.31 -20.84 -19.36
C ILE A 80 -14.61 -20.26 -19.95
N SER A 81 -15.44 -21.10 -20.54
CA SER A 81 -16.76 -20.73 -21.03
C SER A 81 -17.74 -20.49 -19.86
N ASN A 82 -18.78 -19.68 -20.07
CA ASN A 82 -19.84 -19.52 -19.07
C ASN A 82 -20.55 -20.84 -18.77
N ALA A 83 -20.75 -21.69 -19.77
CA ALA A 83 -21.39 -23.02 -19.63
C ALA A 83 -20.56 -23.89 -18.67
N ASP A 84 -19.24 -24.01 -18.92
CA ASP A 84 -18.35 -24.81 -18.06
C ASP A 84 -18.27 -24.24 -16.65
N PHE A 85 -18.12 -22.93 -16.52
CA PHE A 85 -18.05 -22.27 -15.22
C PHE A 85 -19.33 -22.49 -14.40
N ASN A 86 -20.49 -22.33 -15.02
CA ASN A 86 -21.78 -22.47 -14.34
C ASN A 86 -22.12 -23.96 -14.06
N SER A 87 -21.41 -24.90 -14.68
CA SER A 87 -21.54 -26.33 -14.36
C SER A 87 -20.97 -26.68 -12.98
N PHE A 88 -20.15 -25.81 -12.39
CA PHE A 88 -19.63 -25.99 -11.05
C PHE A 88 -20.72 -25.65 -10.01
N SER A 89 -21.25 -26.64 -9.33
CA SER A 89 -22.35 -26.41 -8.36
C SER A 89 -21.89 -25.65 -7.11
N ILE A 90 -20.84 -26.14 -6.44
CA ILE A 90 -20.28 -25.54 -5.21
C ILE A 90 -18.76 -25.47 -5.27
N LYS A 91 -18.13 -26.41 -5.96
CA LYS A 91 -16.68 -26.57 -6.05
C LYS A 91 -16.23 -26.77 -7.50
N ALA A 92 -15.10 -26.21 -7.84
CA ALA A 92 -14.46 -26.50 -9.13
C ALA A 92 -13.96 -27.96 -9.20
N PRO A 93 -13.86 -28.54 -10.38
CA PRO A 93 -13.22 -29.85 -10.56
C PRO A 93 -11.77 -29.85 -10.07
N ALA A 94 -11.31 -30.97 -9.48
CA ALA A 94 -9.95 -31.11 -8.92
C ALA A 94 -8.83 -30.77 -9.92
N ARG A 95 -9.03 -31.02 -11.23
CA ARG A 95 -8.08 -30.64 -12.30
C ARG A 95 -7.82 -29.12 -12.40
N LEU A 96 -8.67 -28.30 -11.81
CA LEU A 96 -8.56 -26.84 -11.78
C LEU A 96 -8.00 -26.32 -10.46
N ALA A 97 -7.62 -27.21 -9.53
CA ALA A 97 -7.06 -26.84 -8.24
C ALA A 97 -5.86 -25.86 -8.40
N GLY A 98 -5.91 -24.75 -7.69
CA GLY A 98 -4.89 -23.72 -7.73
C GLY A 98 -4.83 -22.88 -9.00
N ARG A 99 -5.69 -23.11 -9.99
CA ARG A 99 -5.73 -22.33 -11.24
C ARG A 99 -6.44 -20.99 -11.04
N ILE A 100 -6.09 -20.07 -11.89
CA ILE A 100 -6.85 -18.84 -12.10
C ILE A 100 -7.70 -19.03 -13.35
N LEU A 101 -9.00 -18.76 -13.26
CA LEU A 101 -9.96 -18.93 -14.35
C LEU A 101 -10.39 -17.55 -14.85
N LEU A 102 -10.48 -17.38 -16.16
CA LEU A 102 -10.99 -16.18 -16.81
C LEU A 102 -12.27 -16.53 -17.60
N LYS A 103 -13.41 -15.96 -17.22
CA LYS A 103 -14.68 -16.08 -17.96
C LYS A 103 -14.59 -15.28 -19.26
N VAL A 104 -14.15 -15.92 -20.33
CA VAL A 104 -13.89 -15.25 -21.61
C VAL A 104 -15.14 -14.69 -22.30
N GLN A 105 -16.32 -15.20 -21.95
CA GLN A 105 -17.63 -14.76 -22.47
C GLN A 105 -18.34 -13.75 -21.56
N ASP A 106 -17.71 -13.33 -20.45
CA ASP A 106 -18.30 -12.42 -19.46
C ASP A 106 -17.26 -11.41 -18.98
N LYS A 107 -16.88 -10.49 -19.85
CA LYS A 107 -15.94 -9.37 -19.58
C LYS A 107 -14.59 -9.79 -18.97
N GLY A 108 -14.20 -11.07 -19.10
CA GLY A 108 -12.94 -11.58 -18.58
C GLY A 108 -12.86 -11.59 -17.04
N GLN A 109 -13.97 -11.81 -16.35
CA GLN A 109 -13.98 -11.95 -14.89
C GLN A 109 -13.02 -13.05 -14.45
N ALA A 110 -12.16 -12.74 -13.47
CA ALA A 110 -11.13 -13.65 -12.97
C ALA A 110 -11.56 -14.29 -11.64
N TYR A 111 -11.22 -15.58 -11.47
CA TYR A 111 -11.50 -16.33 -10.25
C TYR A 111 -10.29 -17.21 -9.90
N TYR A 112 -9.89 -17.20 -8.64
CA TYR A 112 -8.91 -18.13 -8.10
C TYR A 112 -9.61 -19.37 -7.54
N VAL A 113 -9.13 -20.55 -7.90
CA VAL A 113 -9.59 -21.84 -7.36
C VAL A 113 -8.67 -22.23 -6.21
N ASP A 114 -9.15 -22.21 -4.98
CA ASP A 114 -8.34 -22.67 -3.84
C ASP A 114 -7.96 -24.15 -4.03
N PRO A 115 -6.67 -24.52 -3.97
CA PRO A 115 -6.21 -25.86 -4.27
C PRO A 115 -6.65 -26.93 -3.26
N ARG A 116 -7.07 -26.52 -2.04
CA ARG A 116 -7.52 -27.43 -0.98
C ARG A 116 -9.05 -27.54 -0.92
N GLU A 117 -9.71 -26.38 -0.93
CA GLU A 117 -11.17 -26.30 -0.79
C GLU A 117 -11.88 -26.47 -2.13
N LEU A 118 -11.20 -26.23 -3.26
CA LEU A 118 -11.74 -26.16 -4.62
C LEU A 118 -12.84 -25.09 -4.79
N LYS A 119 -12.91 -24.15 -3.85
CA LYS A 119 -13.82 -23.00 -3.92
C LYS A 119 -13.25 -21.93 -4.84
N LEU A 120 -14.17 -21.19 -5.45
CA LEU A 120 -13.88 -20.09 -6.36
C LEU A 120 -13.88 -18.78 -5.58
N TYR A 121 -12.81 -18.00 -5.74
CA TYR A 121 -12.67 -16.67 -5.14
C TYR A 121 -12.55 -15.64 -6.25
N TYR A 122 -13.46 -14.68 -6.26
CA TYR A 122 -13.51 -13.62 -7.26
C TYR A 122 -12.31 -12.69 -7.16
N LEU A 123 -11.70 -12.37 -8.30
CA LEU A 123 -10.53 -11.49 -8.42
C LEU A 123 -10.89 -10.27 -9.30
N GLY A 124 -12.08 -9.72 -9.13
CA GLY A 124 -12.63 -8.70 -10.03
C GLY A 124 -11.89 -7.38 -10.01
N ARG A 125 -11.30 -7.03 -8.88
CA ARG A 125 -10.53 -5.80 -8.67
C ARG A 125 -9.21 -6.12 -7.99
N SER A 126 -8.23 -5.20 -8.06
CA SER A 126 -6.95 -5.33 -7.35
C SER A 126 -7.15 -5.55 -5.83
N THR A 127 -8.17 -4.90 -5.24
CA THR A 127 -8.55 -5.09 -3.83
C THR A 127 -9.09 -6.48 -3.52
N ASP A 128 -9.87 -7.08 -4.42
CA ASP A 128 -10.39 -8.44 -4.26
C ASP A 128 -9.23 -9.44 -4.32
N ALA A 129 -8.34 -9.31 -5.31
CA ALA A 129 -7.12 -10.10 -5.43
C ALA A 129 -6.23 -9.99 -4.17
N TYR A 130 -6.05 -8.78 -3.66
CA TYR A 130 -5.29 -8.54 -2.43
C TYR A 130 -5.94 -9.21 -1.20
N ASN A 131 -7.26 -9.15 -1.07
CA ASN A 131 -7.97 -9.82 0.01
C ASN A 131 -7.85 -11.34 -0.06
N VAL A 132 -7.92 -11.91 -1.27
CA VAL A 132 -7.69 -13.35 -1.48
C VAL A 132 -6.25 -13.71 -1.09
N MET A 133 -5.24 -12.96 -1.52
CA MET A 133 -3.85 -13.17 -1.12
C MET A 133 -3.67 -13.18 0.40
N ARG A 134 -4.32 -12.26 1.11
CA ARG A 134 -4.22 -12.17 2.57
C ARG A 134 -4.93 -13.28 3.31
N THR A 135 -6.09 -13.71 2.83
CA THR A 135 -6.94 -14.68 3.52
C THR A 135 -6.59 -16.13 3.17
N LYS A 136 -6.02 -16.36 1.98
CA LYS A 136 -5.64 -17.69 1.47
C LYS A 136 -4.12 -17.91 1.42
N GLY A 137 -3.34 -16.85 1.67
CA GLY A 137 -1.88 -16.93 1.70
C GLY A 137 -1.39 -17.83 2.83
N LEU A 138 -0.52 -18.79 2.49
CA LEU A 138 0.19 -19.65 3.43
C LEU A 138 1.52 -18.97 3.78
N GLY A 139 1.82 -18.84 5.09
CA GLY A 139 3.14 -18.38 5.55
C GLY A 139 4.22 -19.37 5.13
N ILE A 140 5.34 -18.85 4.60
CA ILE A 140 6.50 -19.65 4.19
C ILE A 140 7.79 -19.00 4.69
N SER A 141 8.76 -19.82 5.12
CA SER A 141 10.10 -19.35 5.48
C SER A 141 10.90 -18.93 4.24
N ASN A 142 11.92 -18.08 4.42
CA ASN A 142 12.84 -17.72 3.33
C ASN A 142 13.55 -18.95 2.75
N ARG A 143 13.92 -19.90 3.61
CA ARG A 143 14.57 -21.14 3.24
C ARG A 143 13.69 -22.01 2.34
N ASP A 144 12.44 -22.24 2.74
CA ASP A 144 11.52 -23.10 1.99
C ASP A 144 11.06 -22.42 0.70
N LEU A 145 10.85 -21.08 0.74
CA LEU A 145 10.56 -20.32 -0.46
C LEU A 145 11.69 -20.42 -1.50
N ALA A 146 12.96 -20.43 -1.07
CA ALA A 146 14.12 -20.55 -1.96
C ALA A 146 14.16 -21.88 -2.71
N THR A 147 13.48 -22.92 -2.23
CA THR A 147 13.40 -24.23 -2.91
C THR A 147 12.48 -24.22 -4.14
N ILE A 148 11.61 -23.20 -4.27
CA ILE A 148 10.70 -23.07 -5.41
C ILE A 148 11.37 -22.15 -6.44
N SER A 149 11.57 -22.65 -7.66
CA SER A 149 12.17 -21.88 -8.75
C SER A 149 11.35 -20.61 -9.04
N ILE A 150 12.04 -19.46 -9.15
CA ILE A 150 11.44 -18.22 -9.59
C ILE A 150 11.11 -18.38 -11.08
N ALA A 151 9.90 -18.05 -11.49
CA ALA A 151 9.59 -17.90 -12.89
C ALA A 151 10.59 -16.87 -13.46
N PRO A 152 11.26 -17.16 -14.60
CA PRO A 152 12.01 -16.12 -15.25
C PRO A 152 11.05 -14.94 -15.34
N THR A 153 11.51 -13.78 -14.90
CA THR A 153 10.76 -12.55 -15.10
C THR A 153 10.51 -12.53 -16.58
N SER A 154 9.37 -13.04 -16.99
CA SER A 154 8.93 -12.82 -18.35
C SER A 154 8.99 -11.31 -18.44
N ALA A 155 9.94 -10.82 -19.22
CA ALA A 155 9.85 -9.52 -19.81
C ALA A 155 8.36 -9.35 -20.09
N PRO A 156 7.73 -8.23 -19.69
CA PRO A 156 6.28 -8.09 -19.75
C PRO A 156 5.85 -8.75 -21.03
N LEU A 157 5.01 -9.79 -20.91
CA LEU A 157 4.45 -10.42 -22.08
C LEU A 157 4.06 -9.27 -22.98
N ASN A 158 4.77 -9.14 -24.11
CA ASN A 158 4.35 -8.33 -25.23
C ASN A 158 3.06 -8.93 -25.80
N THR A 159 2.04 -9.04 -25.01
CA THR A 159 0.74 -8.69 -25.48
C THR A 159 0.84 -7.19 -25.67
N PRO A 160 0.68 -6.66 -26.87
CA PRO A 160 0.32 -5.28 -26.96
C PRO A 160 -0.90 -5.17 -26.06
N ILE A 161 -0.75 -4.60 -24.87
CA ILE A 161 -1.83 -3.82 -24.32
C ILE A 161 -2.03 -2.84 -25.47
N ILE A 162 -3.03 -3.10 -26.29
CA ILE A 162 -3.66 -2.04 -27.03
C ILE A 162 -4.13 -1.15 -25.91
N SER A 163 -3.25 -0.27 -25.46
CA SER A 163 -3.63 0.92 -24.74
C SER A 163 -4.65 1.53 -25.69
N SER A 164 -5.90 1.40 -25.30
CA SER A 164 -6.98 2.03 -26.02
C SER A 164 -6.49 3.46 -26.26
N PRO A 165 -6.55 3.99 -27.47
CA PRO A 165 -6.20 5.40 -27.73
C PRO A 165 -7.07 6.39 -26.93
N THR A 166 -8.03 5.88 -26.18
CA THR A 166 -8.74 6.59 -25.12
C THR A 166 -8.05 6.25 -23.81
N GLY A 167 -7.11 7.07 -23.31
CA GLY A 167 -6.53 6.90 -21.99
C GLY A 167 -7.64 6.76 -20.94
N GLN A 168 -7.69 5.63 -20.28
CA GLN A 168 -8.61 5.36 -19.17
C GLN A 168 -7.77 5.24 -17.91
N TYR A 169 -8.05 6.11 -16.95
CA TYR A 169 -7.29 6.21 -15.70
C TYR A 169 -8.23 5.96 -14.54
N THR A 170 -7.89 5.03 -13.66
CA THR A 170 -8.58 4.80 -12.39
C THR A 170 -7.67 5.22 -11.26
N PHE A 171 -8.17 6.06 -10.37
CA PHE A 171 -7.40 6.55 -9.22
C PHE A 171 -8.30 6.75 -7.99
N LYS A 172 -7.68 6.87 -6.83
CA LYS A 172 -8.39 7.11 -5.58
C LYS A 172 -8.17 8.53 -5.07
N TYR A 173 -9.21 9.08 -4.47
CA TYR A 173 -9.11 10.28 -3.66
C TYR A 173 -10.09 10.19 -2.49
N GLN A 174 -9.62 10.39 -1.28
CA GLN A 174 -10.39 10.25 -0.04
C GLN A 174 -11.16 8.90 0.05
N ASN A 175 -10.47 7.82 -0.27
CA ASN A 175 -10.98 6.42 -0.30
C ASN A 175 -12.10 6.13 -1.32
N ASN A 176 -12.44 7.07 -2.19
CA ASN A 176 -13.36 6.85 -3.30
C ASN A 176 -12.58 6.58 -4.59
N ASP A 177 -13.07 5.64 -5.39
CA ASP A 177 -12.54 5.36 -6.73
C ASP A 177 -13.12 6.35 -7.74
N TYR A 178 -12.27 6.84 -8.64
CA TYR A 178 -12.62 7.74 -9.73
C TYR A 178 -12.06 7.24 -11.04
N ASP A 179 -12.85 7.33 -12.09
CA ASP A 179 -12.45 7.04 -13.45
C ASP A 179 -12.40 8.32 -14.27
N LEU A 180 -11.30 8.50 -15.00
CA LEU A 180 -11.14 9.59 -15.95
C LEU A 180 -10.81 9.00 -17.33
N THR A 181 -11.63 9.32 -18.32
CA THR A 181 -11.38 8.97 -19.71
C THR A 181 -10.92 10.19 -20.50
N GLN A 182 -9.75 10.13 -21.11
CA GLN A 182 -9.17 11.17 -21.94
C GLN A 182 -8.84 10.62 -23.32
N PRO A 183 -9.53 11.04 -24.40
CA PRO A 183 -9.12 10.68 -25.74
C PRO A 183 -7.71 11.19 -26.03
N LEU A 184 -6.81 10.28 -26.46
CA LEU A 184 -5.44 10.58 -26.79
C LEU A 184 -5.13 10.20 -28.24
N SER A 185 -4.44 11.06 -28.97
CA SER A 185 -4.09 10.87 -30.37
C SER A 185 -2.70 10.27 -30.53
N THR A 186 -2.58 9.18 -31.29
CA THR A 186 -1.28 8.60 -31.68
C THR A 186 -0.43 9.61 -32.46
N THR A 187 -1.04 10.49 -33.26
CA THR A 187 -0.34 11.57 -33.97
C THR A 187 0.30 12.55 -33.00
N MET A 188 -0.43 12.95 -31.94
CA MET A 188 0.10 13.84 -30.91
C MET A 188 1.19 13.15 -30.07
N TYR A 189 0.98 11.88 -29.72
CA TYR A 189 2.01 11.07 -29.04
C TYR A 189 3.31 11.00 -29.86
N ASN A 190 3.21 10.69 -31.17
CA ASN A 190 4.37 10.63 -32.06
C ASN A 190 5.06 11.99 -32.21
N TYR A 191 4.30 13.10 -32.20
CA TYR A 191 4.87 14.44 -32.19
C TYR A 191 5.77 14.63 -30.96
N TYR A 192 5.25 14.43 -29.74
CA TYR A 192 6.04 14.60 -28.51
C TYR A 192 7.21 13.61 -28.40
N LYS A 193 6.97 12.35 -28.74
CA LYS A 193 7.98 11.30 -28.71
C LYS A 193 9.21 11.63 -29.57
N ASN A 194 8.99 12.28 -30.72
CA ASN A 194 10.03 12.62 -31.68
C ASN A 194 10.69 14.00 -31.43
N LEU A 195 10.24 14.76 -30.43
CA LEU A 195 10.91 15.98 -30.03
C LEU A 195 12.31 15.68 -29.46
N PRO A 196 13.28 16.57 -29.69
CA PRO A 196 14.60 16.47 -29.05
C PRO A 196 14.46 16.47 -27.51
N LYS A 197 15.04 15.48 -26.87
CA LYS A 197 15.04 15.32 -25.39
C LYS A 197 16.43 15.68 -24.83
N VAL A 198 17.16 16.48 -25.55
CA VAL A 198 18.49 16.99 -25.21
C VAL A 198 18.54 18.48 -25.47
N TYR A 199 19.26 19.19 -24.66
CA TYR A 199 19.58 20.60 -24.91
C TYR A 199 20.98 20.69 -25.48
N THR A 200 21.10 21.28 -26.66
CA THR A 200 22.38 21.51 -27.34
C THR A 200 22.76 22.97 -27.28
N TYR A 201 24.02 23.24 -27.00
CA TYR A 201 24.59 24.59 -26.99
C TYR A 201 25.98 24.60 -27.62
N THR A 202 26.43 25.76 -28.08
CA THR A 202 27.81 25.94 -28.58
C THR A 202 28.73 26.15 -27.38
N VAL A 203 29.89 25.54 -27.40
CA VAL A 203 30.96 25.76 -26.41
C VAL A 203 31.22 27.26 -26.24
N GLY A 204 31.19 27.75 -25.01
CA GLY A 204 31.30 29.17 -24.66
C GLY A 204 29.97 29.94 -24.60
N ASN A 205 28.84 29.29 -24.95
CA ASN A 205 27.49 29.83 -24.81
C ASN A 205 26.61 28.92 -23.92
N GLU A 206 27.22 28.31 -22.93
CA GLU A 206 26.54 27.47 -21.96
C GLU A 206 25.49 28.29 -21.16
N PRO A 207 24.27 27.81 -21.00
CA PRO A 207 23.31 28.45 -20.11
C PRO A 207 23.84 28.51 -18.67
N ALA A 208 23.64 29.62 -18.00
CA ALA A 208 24.03 29.77 -16.58
C ALA A 208 23.44 28.70 -15.68
N ASN A 209 22.26 28.18 -16.03
CA ASN A 209 21.64 27.05 -15.39
C ASN A 209 21.12 26.06 -16.43
N LEU A 210 21.95 25.09 -16.79
CA LEU A 210 21.65 24.09 -17.81
C LEU A 210 20.43 23.21 -17.40
N ARG A 211 20.30 22.89 -16.12
CA ARG A 211 19.20 22.05 -15.63
C ARG A 211 17.86 22.76 -15.70
N GLU A 212 17.83 24.07 -15.43
CA GLU A 212 16.65 24.92 -15.62
C GLU A 212 16.14 24.87 -17.06
N VAL A 213 17.07 25.05 -18.03
CA VAL A 213 16.74 25.02 -19.45
C VAL A 213 16.30 23.62 -19.88
N PHE A 214 17.01 22.58 -19.42
CA PHE A 214 16.70 21.19 -19.74
C PHE A 214 15.28 20.81 -19.26
N TYR A 215 14.92 21.09 -18.00
CA TYR A 215 13.57 20.82 -17.50
C TYR A 215 12.51 21.63 -18.23
N GLY A 216 12.81 22.87 -18.60
CA GLY A 216 11.93 23.73 -19.40
C GLY A 216 11.54 23.16 -20.76
N LEU A 217 12.34 22.26 -21.35
CA LEU A 217 11.98 21.58 -22.59
C LEU A 217 10.70 20.77 -22.43
N PHE A 218 10.58 20.02 -21.34
CA PHE A 218 9.47 19.09 -21.11
C PHE A 218 8.18 19.78 -20.67
N LEU A 219 8.23 21.06 -20.31
CA LEU A 219 7.05 21.85 -19.94
C LEU A 219 6.46 22.64 -21.10
N LYS A 220 7.04 22.53 -22.30
CA LYS A 220 6.52 23.17 -23.52
C LYS A 220 5.41 22.32 -24.13
N LEU A 221 4.24 22.89 -24.25
CA LEU A 221 3.10 22.27 -24.92
C LEU A 221 3.04 22.67 -26.38
N LYS A 222 2.59 21.74 -27.24
CA LYS A 222 2.32 22.03 -28.64
C LYS A 222 1.12 22.99 -28.76
N SER A 223 1.23 23.96 -29.62
CA SER A 223 0.10 24.84 -29.96
C SER A 223 -1.09 24.01 -30.47
N GLY A 224 -2.29 24.25 -29.94
CA GLY A 224 -3.50 23.51 -30.26
C GLY A 224 -3.66 22.16 -29.54
N ASP A 225 -2.78 21.78 -28.63
CA ASP A 225 -2.97 20.63 -27.76
C ASP A 225 -3.89 21.02 -26.59
N THR A 226 -5.17 20.58 -26.64
CA THR A 226 -6.18 20.83 -25.62
C THR A 226 -6.27 19.73 -24.59
N SER A 227 -5.49 18.64 -24.70
CA SER A 227 -5.64 17.44 -23.88
C SER A 227 -5.56 17.72 -22.39
N PHE A 228 -4.66 18.59 -21.97
CA PHE A 228 -4.49 18.96 -20.56
C PHE A 228 -5.64 19.87 -20.06
N ASP A 229 -6.19 20.74 -20.93
CA ASP A 229 -7.36 21.56 -20.60
C ASP A 229 -8.60 20.70 -20.46
N ASP A 230 -8.74 19.69 -21.31
CA ASP A 230 -9.85 18.72 -21.26
C ASP A 230 -9.79 17.88 -19.97
N ILE A 231 -8.60 17.44 -19.54
CA ILE A 231 -8.39 16.77 -18.26
C ILE A 231 -8.83 17.69 -17.10
N ILE A 232 -8.32 18.92 -17.07
CA ILE A 232 -8.68 19.91 -16.04
C ILE A 232 -10.19 20.18 -16.02
N ALA A 233 -10.83 20.29 -17.17
CA ALA A 233 -12.29 20.49 -17.26
C ALA A 233 -13.06 19.30 -16.63
N LYS A 234 -12.62 18.07 -16.87
CA LYS A 234 -13.23 16.87 -16.29
C LYS A 234 -13.02 16.80 -14.77
N LEU A 235 -11.81 17.09 -14.29
CA LEU A 235 -11.51 17.12 -12.85
C LEU A 235 -12.32 18.23 -12.15
N LYS A 236 -12.43 19.41 -12.74
CA LYS A 236 -13.29 20.51 -12.25
C LYS A 236 -14.76 20.10 -12.17
N LYS A 237 -15.27 19.36 -13.16
CA LYS A 237 -16.66 18.88 -13.12
C LYS A 237 -16.91 17.99 -11.90
N VAL A 238 -15.99 17.09 -11.56
CA VAL A 238 -16.08 16.26 -10.35
C VAL A 238 -16.04 17.13 -9.10
N ALA A 239 -15.12 18.10 -9.03
CA ALA A 239 -15.00 18.99 -7.87
C ALA A 239 -16.28 19.82 -7.64
N VAL A 240 -16.89 20.35 -8.70
CA VAL A 240 -18.16 21.09 -8.63
C VAL A 240 -19.28 20.17 -8.13
N SER A 241 -19.40 18.95 -8.66
CA SER A 241 -20.45 18.00 -8.23
C SER A 241 -20.31 17.59 -6.75
N ASN A 242 -19.13 17.69 -6.18
CA ASN A 242 -18.85 17.37 -4.77
C ASN A 242 -18.74 18.63 -3.88
N ASN A 243 -18.97 19.81 -4.41
CA ASN A 243 -18.81 21.10 -3.72
C ASN A 243 -17.42 21.26 -3.06
N TRP A 244 -16.36 20.87 -3.76
CA TRP A 244 -14.99 20.97 -3.27
C TRP A 244 -14.40 22.36 -3.47
N SER A 245 -13.53 22.75 -2.53
CA SER A 245 -12.70 23.93 -2.66
C SER A 245 -11.68 23.80 -3.80
N GLU A 246 -11.09 24.91 -4.22
CA GLU A 246 -10.00 24.89 -5.21
C GLU A 246 -8.80 24.06 -4.73
N ASP A 247 -8.44 24.12 -3.45
CA ASP A 247 -7.37 23.32 -2.87
C ASP A 247 -7.67 21.82 -2.90
N LYS A 248 -8.94 21.42 -2.67
CA LYS A 248 -9.33 20.02 -2.84
C LYS A 248 -9.28 19.57 -4.30
N LEU A 249 -9.64 20.44 -5.24
CA LEU A 249 -9.47 20.16 -6.67
C LEU A 249 -7.98 20.00 -7.02
N LEU A 250 -7.10 20.80 -6.44
CA LEU A 250 -5.65 20.66 -6.62
C LEU A 250 -5.17 19.30 -6.08
N GLU A 251 -5.56 18.94 -4.86
CA GLU A 251 -5.21 17.64 -4.24
C GLU A 251 -5.72 16.47 -5.11
N PHE A 252 -6.94 16.55 -5.58
CA PHE A 252 -7.56 15.59 -6.51
C PHE A 252 -6.80 15.45 -7.82
N THR A 253 -6.33 16.59 -8.37
CA THR A 253 -5.52 16.62 -9.60
C THR A 253 -4.16 15.95 -9.39
N VAL A 254 -3.52 16.18 -8.25
CA VAL A 254 -2.25 15.52 -7.93
C VAL A 254 -2.47 14.03 -7.66
N ALA A 255 -3.56 13.65 -6.97
CA ALA A 255 -3.92 12.25 -6.78
C ALA A 255 -4.05 11.50 -8.12
N PHE A 256 -4.70 12.09 -9.12
CA PHE A 256 -4.74 11.54 -10.48
C PHE A 256 -3.34 11.21 -11.01
N VAL A 257 -2.37 12.13 -10.89
CA VAL A 257 -0.99 11.89 -11.35
C VAL A 257 -0.30 10.82 -10.49
N GLN A 258 -0.52 10.82 -9.18
CA GLN A 258 0.10 9.87 -8.24
C GLN A 258 -0.28 8.42 -8.55
N TYR A 259 -1.49 8.19 -9.07
CA TYR A 259 -1.98 6.85 -9.42
C TYR A 259 -1.56 6.37 -10.81
N ILE A 260 -1.02 7.22 -11.68
CA ILE A 260 -0.36 6.75 -12.91
C ILE A 260 0.77 5.78 -12.50
N PRO A 261 0.81 4.56 -13.05
CA PRO A 261 1.79 3.55 -12.68
C PRO A 261 3.25 4.01 -12.81
N TYR A 262 4.09 3.60 -11.87
CA TYR A 262 5.52 3.87 -11.95
C TYR A 262 6.20 2.95 -12.97
N ASP A 263 6.95 3.50 -13.93
CA ASP A 263 7.61 2.74 -15.00
C ASP A 263 8.88 2.04 -14.51
N GLN A 264 8.72 0.89 -13.86
CA GLN A 264 9.83 0.06 -13.36
C GLN A 264 10.74 -0.43 -14.51
N ALA A 265 10.18 -0.67 -15.70
CA ALA A 265 10.96 -1.10 -16.85
C ALA A 265 11.93 -0.01 -17.30
N LYS A 266 11.49 1.27 -17.28
CA LYS A 266 12.34 2.42 -17.59
C LYS A 266 13.46 2.59 -16.56
N VAL A 267 13.19 2.35 -15.27
CA VAL A 267 14.21 2.38 -14.21
C VAL A 267 15.25 1.27 -14.36
N ALA A 268 14.80 0.06 -14.72
CA ALA A 268 15.68 -1.09 -14.90
C ALA A 268 16.49 -1.05 -16.23
N ALA A 269 16.07 -0.22 -17.18
CA ALA A 269 16.79 -0.05 -18.44
C ALA A 269 18.16 0.58 -18.20
N ASN A 270 19.17 0.18 -19.01
CA ASN A 270 20.50 0.75 -18.90
C ASN A 270 20.44 2.29 -19.06
N PRO A 271 20.90 3.07 -18.07
CA PRO A 271 20.85 4.54 -18.12
C PRO A 271 21.54 5.16 -19.35
N ALA A 272 22.55 4.48 -19.89
CA ALA A 272 23.29 4.94 -21.07
C ALA A 272 22.49 4.88 -22.37
N VAL A 273 21.39 4.14 -22.43
CA VAL A 273 20.66 3.87 -23.67
C VAL A 273 19.26 4.47 -23.72
N ASN A 274 18.55 4.66 -22.58
CA ASN A 274 17.12 4.99 -22.60
C ASN A 274 16.58 5.82 -21.42
N ASN A 275 17.36 6.71 -20.84
CA ASN A 275 16.93 7.48 -19.66
C ASN A 275 16.36 8.87 -19.98
N ASN A 276 15.89 9.08 -21.20
CA ASN A 276 15.25 10.35 -21.56
C ASN A 276 13.88 10.47 -20.89
N PRO A 277 13.57 11.61 -20.24
CA PRO A 277 12.25 11.86 -19.70
C PRO A 277 11.16 11.77 -20.76
N TYR A 278 9.95 11.43 -20.35
CA TYR A 278 8.76 11.57 -21.18
C TYR A 278 8.22 13.00 -21.09
N PHE A 279 7.73 13.51 -22.21
CA PHE A 279 6.85 14.68 -22.16
C PHE A 279 5.53 14.32 -21.44
N PRO A 280 4.83 15.28 -20.85
CA PRO A 280 3.57 15.02 -20.16
C PRO A 280 2.53 14.25 -21.00
N TYR A 281 2.46 14.51 -22.30
CA TYR A 281 1.57 13.77 -23.20
C TYR A 281 1.99 12.31 -23.38
N GLU A 282 3.31 12.03 -23.42
CA GLU A 282 3.80 10.65 -23.49
C GLU A 282 3.45 9.88 -22.20
N THR A 283 3.59 10.53 -21.03
CA THR A 283 3.21 9.96 -19.74
C THR A 283 1.74 9.56 -19.71
N LEU A 284 0.87 10.43 -20.21
CA LEU A 284 -0.56 10.13 -20.35
C LEU A 284 -0.82 8.99 -21.34
N TYR A 285 -0.21 9.06 -22.54
CA TYR A 285 -0.47 8.08 -23.61
C TYR A 285 0.03 6.69 -23.24
N LEU A 286 1.16 6.59 -22.55
CA LEU A 286 1.77 5.33 -22.10
C LEU A 286 1.19 4.83 -20.78
N ASP A 287 0.38 5.66 -20.09
CA ASP A 287 -0.17 5.41 -18.76
C ASP A 287 0.88 4.91 -17.77
N LYS A 288 2.07 5.53 -17.80
CA LYS A 288 3.17 5.24 -16.88
C LYS A 288 4.27 6.28 -16.97
N GLY A 289 5.06 6.41 -15.91
CA GLY A 289 6.21 7.32 -15.90
C GLY A 289 7.07 7.16 -14.64
N VAL A 290 8.31 7.62 -14.71
CA VAL A 290 9.19 7.75 -13.55
C VAL A 290 8.98 9.10 -12.84
N CYS A 291 9.73 9.39 -11.79
CA CYS A 291 9.56 10.59 -10.98
C CYS A 291 9.54 11.88 -11.81
N SER A 292 10.49 12.07 -12.74
CA SER A 292 10.54 13.27 -13.60
C SER A 292 9.33 13.38 -14.53
N ASP A 293 8.96 12.27 -15.17
CA ASP A 293 7.85 12.22 -16.13
C ASP A 293 6.53 12.64 -15.47
N LYS A 294 6.26 12.08 -14.29
CA LYS A 294 5.05 12.36 -13.51
C LYS A 294 5.09 13.77 -12.91
N THR A 295 6.27 14.25 -12.49
CA THR A 295 6.44 15.62 -11.99
C THR A 295 6.15 16.65 -13.09
N PHE A 296 6.64 16.45 -14.32
CA PHE A 296 6.34 17.37 -15.42
C PHE A 296 4.85 17.43 -15.73
N LEU A 297 4.17 16.30 -15.72
CA LEU A 297 2.72 16.25 -15.89
C LEU A 297 2.00 17.02 -14.77
N ALA A 298 2.38 16.80 -13.52
CA ALA A 298 1.79 17.47 -12.37
C ALA A 298 1.98 18.99 -12.45
N VAL A 299 3.19 19.48 -12.79
CA VAL A 299 3.49 20.90 -12.94
C VAL A 299 2.61 21.53 -14.02
N ILE A 300 2.41 20.90 -15.17
CA ILE A 300 1.53 21.40 -16.23
C ILE A 300 0.08 21.51 -15.74
N LEU A 301 -0.43 20.46 -15.10
CA LEU A 301 -1.83 20.47 -14.63
C LEU A 301 -2.07 21.54 -13.55
N LEU A 302 -1.13 21.71 -12.60
CA LEU A 302 -1.25 22.73 -11.57
C LEU A 302 -1.21 24.15 -12.14
N ARG A 303 -0.32 24.41 -13.09
CA ARG A 303 -0.27 25.72 -13.78
C ARG A 303 -1.57 26.01 -14.52
N LYS A 304 -2.21 24.99 -15.12
CA LYS A 304 -3.52 25.14 -15.75
C LYS A 304 -4.67 25.38 -14.76
N LEU A 305 -4.51 24.95 -13.50
CA LEU A 305 -5.41 25.31 -12.40
C LEU A 305 -5.14 26.73 -11.86
N GLY A 306 -4.03 27.36 -12.28
CA GLY A 306 -3.62 28.69 -11.86
C GLY A 306 -2.76 28.70 -10.60
N TYR A 307 -2.30 27.56 -10.10
CA TYR A 307 -1.41 27.49 -8.96
C TYR A 307 0.05 27.73 -9.36
N GLY A 308 0.81 28.33 -8.44
CA GLY A 308 2.27 28.37 -8.57
C GLY A 308 2.84 26.96 -8.41
N ALA A 309 3.71 26.55 -9.35
CA ALA A 309 4.27 25.22 -9.35
C ALA A 309 5.75 25.25 -9.79
N ALA A 310 6.55 24.32 -9.27
CA ALA A 310 7.96 24.16 -9.54
C ALA A 310 8.33 22.67 -9.64
N ILE A 311 9.52 22.40 -10.12
CA ILE A 311 10.18 21.08 -10.04
C ILE A 311 11.14 21.13 -8.86
N LEU A 312 10.97 20.23 -7.90
CA LEU A 312 11.92 19.97 -6.82
C LEU A 312 12.85 18.85 -7.25
N ASP A 313 14.13 19.10 -7.34
CA ASP A 313 15.15 18.13 -7.72
C ASP A 313 16.02 17.76 -6.52
N PHE A 314 16.20 16.45 -6.33
CA PHE A 314 16.98 15.84 -5.25
C PHE A 314 18.14 15.04 -5.87
N PRO A 315 19.25 15.69 -6.22
CA PRO A 315 20.34 15.05 -6.98
C PRO A 315 20.92 13.83 -6.26
N GLU A 316 21.05 13.90 -4.92
CA GLU A 316 21.62 12.83 -4.10
C GLU A 316 20.70 11.59 -4.03
N ARG A 317 19.44 11.73 -4.40
CA ARG A 317 18.43 10.67 -4.40
C ARG A 317 18.00 10.23 -5.80
N ASN A 318 18.57 10.87 -6.84
CA ASN A 318 18.12 10.69 -8.22
C ASN A 318 16.58 10.74 -8.32
N HIS A 319 16.00 11.80 -7.74
CA HIS A 319 14.54 11.95 -7.60
C HIS A 319 14.11 13.38 -7.93
N THR A 320 12.93 13.48 -8.53
CA THR A 320 12.23 14.74 -8.73
C THR A 320 10.83 14.65 -8.16
N ALA A 321 10.36 15.74 -7.57
CA ALA A 321 9.02 15.88 -7.02
C ALA A 321 8.40 17.22 -7.43
N LEU A 322 7.10 17.34 -7.23
CA LEU A 322 6.36 18.57 -7.48
C LEU A 322 6.62 19.58 -6.35
N GLY A 323 6.94 20.81 -6.68
CA GLY A 323 6.87 21.96 -5.79
C GLY A 323 5.54 22.67 -5.98
N ILE A 324 4.77 22.87 -4.90
CA ILE A 324 3.49 23.57 -4.91
C ILE A 324 3.65 24.86 -4.14
N GLN A 325 3.32 26.01 -4.74
CA GLN A 325 3.39 27.28 -4.01
C GLN A 325 2.49 27.23 -2.77
N CYS A 326 3.08 27.49 -1.60
CA CYS A 326 2.43 27.46 -0.30
C CYS A 326 2.96 28.59 0.60
N PRO A 327 2.34 28.87 1.77
CA PRO A 327 2.86 29.85 2.70
C PRO A 327 4.31 29.53 3.13
N LYS A 328 5.16 30.57 3.19
CA LYS A 328 6.60 30.41 3.43
C LYS A 328 6.93 29.60 4.68
N GLU A 329 6.18 29.80 5.75
CA GLU A 329 6.37 29.14 7.05
C GLU A 329 6.15 27.62 7.00
N TYR A 330 5.51 27.12 5.96
CA TYR A 330 5.28 25.69 5.74
C TYR A 330 6.12 25.11 4.58
N SER A 331 6.81 25.98 3.87
CA SER A 331 7.57 25.61 2.68
C SER A 331 8.94 25.00 2.99
N ILE A 332 9.50 24.28 2.03
CA ILE A 332 10.84 23.73 2.12
C ILE A 332 11.85 24.89 2.17
N ASN A 333 12.65 24.95 3.23
CA ASN A 333 13.71 25.95 3.42
C ASN A 333 13.23 27.40 3.18
N ASN A 334 11.98 27.72 3.54
CA ASN A 334 11.34 29.02 3.30
C ASN A 334 11.32 29.46 1.84
N SER A 335 11.35 28.51 0.89
CA SER A 335 11.35 28.76 -0.54
C SER A 335 10.05 29.28 -1.11
N GLY A 336 8.93 29.13 -0.37
CA GLY A 336 7.58 29.37 -0.86
C GLY A 336 6.97 28.17 -1.60
N TYR A 337 7.65 27.00 -1.65
CA TYR A 337 7.16 25.78 -2.26
C TYR A 337 7.15 24.63 -1.26
N CYS A 338 5.99 23.97 -1.16
CA CYS A 338 5.81 22.74 -0.40
C CYS A 338 6.01 21.50 -1.29
N TYR A 339 6.32 20.36 -0.67
CA TYR A 339 6.57 19.10 -1.34
C TYR A 339 5.27 18.46 -1.86
N GLY A 340 5.30 17.94 -3.07
CA GLY A 340 4.26 17.11 -3.65
C GLY A 340 4.87 15.85 -4.26
N GLU A 341 4.67 14.70 -3.64
CA GLU A 341 5.10 13.41 -4.20
C GLU A 341 4.29 13.07 -5.44
N THR A 342 4.90 12.46 -6.44
CA THR A 342 4.22 12.08 -7.70
C THR A 342 4.33 10.58 -8.00
N THR A 343 5.27 9.87 -7.39
CA THR A 343 5.57 8.46 -7.72
C THR A 343 4.72 7.45 -6.96
N ASN A 344 4.11 7.87 -5.88
CA ASN A 344 3.18 7.11 -5.06
C ASN A 344 2.20 8.09 -4.40
N TYR A 345 1.05 7.59 -3.87
CA TYR A 345 0.13 8.47 -3.16
C TYR A 345 0.72 8.94 -1.82
N PHE A 346 0.78 10.27 -1.68
CA PHE A 346 1.11 10.99 -0.46
C PHE A 346 0.23 12.24 -0.37
N PRO A 347 -0.28 12.60 0.82
CA PRO A 347 -0.85 13.93 1.00
C PRO A 347 0.17 15.01 0.68
N LEU A 348 -0.28 16.11 0.10
CA LEU A 348 0.59 17.22 -0.28
C LEU A 348 1.25 17.85 0.94
N GLY A 349 2.55 18.06 0.89
CA GLY A 349 3.38 18.51 2.01
C GLY A 349 4.08 17.38 2.77
N VAL A 350 3.62 16.14 2.64
CA VAL A 350 4.25 14.99 3.31
C VAL A 350 5.50 14.55 2.56
N ILE A 351 6.61 14.50 3.28
CA ILE A 351 7.91 14.03 2.78
C ILE A 351 8.00 12.50 2.96
N PRO A 352 8.35 11.72 1.94
CA PRO A 352 8.53 10.27 2.08
C PRO A 352 9.68 9.95 3.05
N GLN A 353 9.59 8.81 3.72
CA GLN A 353 10.64 8.36 4.63
C GLN A 353 11.92 7.99 3.88
N SER A 354 11.77 7.37 2.73
CA SER A 354 12.87 7.00 1.84
C SER A 354 12.40 6.94 0.39
N ILE A 355 13.37 7.00 -0.52
CA ILE A 355 13.16 6.86 -1.95
C ILE A 355 14.00 5.67 -2.43
N ASN A 356 13.35 4.68 -3.01
CA ASN A 356 13.99 3.48 -3.54
C ASN A 356 13.77 3.43 -5.05
N ASN A 357 14.85 3.40 -5.82
CA ASN A 357 14.81 3.42 -7.29
C ASN A 357 13.91 4.53 -7.86
N GLY A 358 13.98 5.74 -7.26
CA GLY A 358 13.18 6.89 -7.65
C GLY A 358 11.72 6.86 -7.23
N GLN A 359 11.26 5.81 -6.54
CA GLN A 359 9.89 5.71 -6.02
C GLN A 359 9.85 5.94 -4.50
N ALA A 360 8.93 6.80 -4.07
CA ALA A 360 8.74 7.13 -2.66
C ALA A 360 8.14 5.98 -1.85
N GLN A 361 8.63 5.80 -0.63
CA GLN A 361 8.15 4.80 0.32
C GLN A 361 7.40 5.48 1.47
N THR A 362 6.28 4.91 1.88
CA THR A 362 5.45 5.43 2.98
C THR A 362 6.20 5.44 4.30
N ALA A 363 5.94 6.45 5.13
CA ALA A 363 6.49 6.54 6.47
C ALA A 363 5.85 5.50 7.41
N ALA A 364 6.68 4.81 8.19
CA ALA A 364 6.21 3.92 9.24
C ALA A 364 5.67 4.67 10.46
N GLU A 365 6.07 5.93 10.63
CA GLU A 365 5.73 6.79 11.78
C GLU A 365 5.28 8.17 11.31
N PHE A 366 4.44 8.83 12.13
CA PHE A 366 3.94 10.19 11.87
C PHE A 366 4.90 11.27 12.42
N THR A 367 6.20 10.96 12.46
CA THR A 367 7.24 11.89 12.90
C THR A 367 8.02 12.41 11.69
N ASP A 368 8.43 13.68 11.78
CA ASP A 368 9.27 14.33 10.75
C ASP A 368 8.74 14.30 9.31
N LEU A 369 7.43 14.21 9.12
CA LEU A 369 6.81 14.11 7.79
C LEU A 369 6.96 15.39 6.95
N PHE A 370 7.41 16.49 7.54
CA PHE A 370 7.67 17.77 6.86
C PHE A 370 9.16 18.10 6.75
N ASN A 371 10.04 17.22 7.20
CA ASN A 371 11.48 17.46 7.21
C ASN A 371 12.13 16.99 5.88
N ALA A 372 12.31 17.93 4.97
CA ALA A 372 12.92 17.68 3.67
C ALA A 372 14.44 17.41 3.72
N SER A 373 15.13 17.73 4.83
CA SER A 373 16.57 17.47 4.97
C SER A 373 16.94 15.99 4.85
N LYS A 374 15.99 15.10 5.10
CA LYS A 374 16.14 13.64 4.90
C LYS A 374 16.45 13.26 3.45
N LEU A 375 16.04 14.09 2.50
CA LEU A 375 16.24 13.86 1.07
C LEU A 375 17.56 14.45 0.54
N GLY A 376 18.34 15.12 1.40
CA GLY A 376 19.60 15.76 1.05
C GLY A 376 19.42 17.12 0.41
N LYS A 377 20.33 17.49 -0.52
CA LYS A 377 20.26 18.76 -1.24
C LYS A 377 19.00 18.85 -2.10
N ILE A 378 18.37 20.03 -2.04
CA ILE A 378 17.15 20.33 -2.82
C ILE A 378 17.46 21.50 -3.74
N GLU A 379 17.15 21.34 -5.01
CA GLU A 379 17.23 22.39 -6.03
C GLU A 379 15.82 22.62 -6.60
N ILE A 380 15.49 23.88 -6.87
CA ILE A 380 14.15 24.28 -7.34
C ILE A 380 14.29 24.85 -8.74
N TYR A 381 13.59 24.25 -9.68
CA TYR A 381 13.62 24.60 -11.09
C TYR A 381 12.22 24.91 -11.63
N GLN A 382 12.17 25.71 -12.69
CA GLN A 382 10.94 26.05 -13.39
C GLN A 382 9.85 26.60 -12.45
N ALA A 383 10.24 27.39 -11.47
CA ALA A 383 9.34 27.96 -10.47
C ALA A 383 8.42 29.03 -11.07
N THR A 384 7.12 28.91 -10.86
CA THR A 384 6.11 29.90 -11.28
C THR A 384 5.29 30.37 -10.09
N GLN A 385 4.95 31.64 -10.06
CA GLN A 385 4.00 32.21 -9.12
C GLN A 385 2.57 32.00 -9.59
N GLY A 386 1.62 31.90 -8.64
CA GLY A 386 0.19 31.71 -8.91
C GLY A 386 -0.63 31.65 -7.63
N LYS A 387 -1.74 30.92 -7.64
CA LYS A 387 -2.49 30.63 -6.43
C LYS A 387 -1.62 29.86 -5.43
N VAL A 388 -1.84 30.12 -4.14
CA VAL A 388 -1.11 29.52 -3.02
C VAL A 388 -1.97 28.44 -2.39
N TYR A 389 -1.48 27.22 -2.32
CA TYR A 389 -2.13 26.10 -1.63
C TYR A 389 -2.15 26.32 -0.12
N GLN A 390 -3.33 26.23 0.51
CA GLN A 390 -3.54 26.52 1.92
C GLN A 390 -3.80 25.28 2.78
N GLY A 391 -3.74 24.07 2.23
CA GLY A 391 -4.13 22.83 2.93
C GLY A 391 -3.13 22.35 3.99
N ILE A 392 -1.90 22.87 4.04
CA ILE A 392 -0.82 22.38 4.93
C ILE A 392 -1.16 22.47 6.43
N PRO A 393 -1.76 23.56 6.97
CA PRO A 393 -2.13 23.62 8.38
C PRO A 393 -3.11 22.51 8.79
N ALA A 394 -4.13 22.25 7.96
CA ALA A 394 -5.10 21.20 8.21
C ALA A 394 -4.44 19.81 8.20
N LEU A 395 -3.55 19.58 7.24
CA LEU A 395 -2.75 18.36 7.15
C LEU A 395 -1.88 18.15 8.41
N LYS A 396 -1.20 19.18 8.89
CA LYS A 396 -0.40 19.12 10.13
C LYS A 396 -1.25 18.74 11.33
N SER A 397 -2.45 19.34 11.46
CA SER A 397 -3.39 19.00 12.53
C SER A 397 -3.84 17.54 12.45
N GLN A 398 -4.14 17.03 11.26
CA GLN A 398 -4.50 15.63 11.06
C GLN A 398 -3.37 14.67 11.44
N ILE A 399 -2.14 14.97 11.06
CA ILE A 399 -0.95 14.18 11.42
C ILE A 399 -0.73 14.16 12.92
N GLU A 400 -0.88 15.31 13.60
CA GLU A 400 -0.74 15.38 15.04
C GLU A 400 -1.82 14.55 15.75
N SER A 401 -3.05 14.58 15.26
CA SER A 401 -4.13 13.73 15.78
C SER A 401 -3.79 12.24 15.64
N LEU A 402 -3.24 11.81 14.49
CA LEU A 402 -2.79 10.43 14.29
C LEU A 402 -1.61 10.07 15.21
N ARG A 403 -0.68 10.99 15.43
CA ARG A 403 0.44 10.81 16.36
C ARG A 403 -0.05 10.60 17.79
N LEU A 404 -0.96 11.45 18.26
CA LEU A 404 -1.55 11.34 19.59
C LEU A 404 -2.35 10.06 19.78
N ALA A 405 -3.14 9.66 18.77
CA ALA A 405 -3.88 8.41 18.81
C ALA A 405 -2.93 7.18 18.89
N LYS A 406 -1.78 7.23 18.20
CA LYS A 406 -0.74 6.17 18.31
C LYS A 406 -0.15 6.09 19.72
N VAL A 407 0.10 7.23 20.37
CA VAL A 407 0.60 7.29 21.74
C VAL A 407 -0.44 6.71 22.71
N ASP A 408 -1.72 7.11 22.58
CA ASP A 408 -2.82 6.57 23.42
C ASP A 408 -2.92 5.03 23.29
N LEU A 409 -2.81 4.51 22.08
CA LEU A 409 -2.80 3.05 21.86
C LEU A 409 -1.62 2.37 22.56
N SER A 410 -0.43 2.98 22.56
CA SER A 410 0.74 2.41 23.25
C SER A 410 0.55 2.37 24.78
N VAL A 411 -0.03 3.41 25.36
CA VAL A 411 -0.35 3.47 26.81
C VAL A 411 -1.35 2.38 27.18
N ARG A 412 -2.46 2.26 26.42
CA ARG A 412 -3.50 1.24 26.65
C ARG A 412 -2.95 -0.18 26.51
N GLN A 413 -2.06 -0.40 25.54
CA GLN A 413 -1.39 -1.70 25.37
C GLN A 413 -0.56 -2.06 26.62
N THR A 414 0.16 -1.09 27.19
CA THR A 414 0.94 -1.30 28.41
C THR A 414 0.02 -1.64 29.61
N GLU A 415 -1.10 -0.93 29.74
CA GLU A 415 -2.11 -1.20 30.78
C GLU A 415 -2.66 -2.66 30.66
N ILE A 416 -3.02 -3.06 29.45
CA ILE A 416 -3.52 -4.43 29.18
C ILE A 416 -2.46 -5.49 29.53
N ASN A 417 -1.19 -5.26 29.18
CA ASN A 417 -0.10 -6.17 29.53
C ASN A 417 0.09 -6.32 31.04
N ASN A 418 -0.03 -5.21 31.80
CA ASN A 418 0.05 -5.23 33.25
C ASN A 418 -1.12 -6.00 33.87
N LEU A 419 -2.34 -5.79 33.38
CA LEU A 419 -3.52 -6.55 33.82
C LEU A 419 -3.38 -8.04 33.50
N ALA A 420 -2.88 -8.41 32.32
CA ALA A 420 -2.64 -9.79 31.96
C ALA A 420 -1.64 -10.47 32.92
N SER A 421 -0.55 -9.76 33.25
CA SER A 421 0.45 -10.25 34.20
C SER A 421 -0.14 -10.43 35.62
N ALA A 422 -0.96 -9.49 36.08
CA ALA A 422 -1.63 -9.59 37.38
C ALA A 422 -2.63 -10.76 37.42
N LEU A 423 -3.38 -10.98 36.35
CA LEU A 423 -4.29 -12.12 36.20
C LEU A 423 -3.53 -13.44 36.24
N ALA A 424 -2.41 -13.58 35.56
CA ALA A 424 -1.60 -14.81 35.56
C ALA A 424 -1.09 -15.15 36.97
N ILE A 425 -0.70 -14.14 37.77
CA ILE A 425 -0.31 -14.35 39.18
C ILE A 425 -1.50 -14.86 40.01
N LYS A 426 -2.69 -14.25 39.86
CA LYS A 426 -3.88 -14.67 40.60
C LYS A 426 -4.32 -16.07 40.16
N GLU A 427 -4.28 -16.40 38.89
CA GLU A 427 -4.60 -17.73 38.37
C GLU A 427 -3.66 -18.78 38.96
N SER A 428 -2.36 -18.50 39.04
CA SER A 428 -1.39 -19.38 39.70
C SER A 428 -1.73 -19.57 41.18
N GLY A 429 -2.15 -18.50 41.88
CA GLY A 429 -2.57 -18.57 43.27
C GLY A 429 -3.82 -19.42 43.46
N VAL A 430 -4.82 -19.25 42.60
CA VAL A 430 -6.04 -20.09 42.60
C VAL A 430 -5.70 -21.58 42.43
N ASN A 431 -4.86 -21.89 41.45
CA ASN A 431 -4.44 -23.27 41.18
C ASN A 431 -3.64 -23.88 42.34
N THR A 432 -2.78 -23.11 42.98
CA THR A 432 -2.00 -23.52 44.13
C THR A 432 -2.92 -23.86 45.30
N LEU A 433 -3.88 -22.98 45.66
CA LEU A 433 -4.86 -23.22 46.71
C LEU A 433 -5.75 -24.41 46.40
N LYS A 434 -6.19 -24.57 45.17
CA LYS A 434 -6.98 -25.73 44.74
C LYS A 434 -6.21 -27.02 44.95
N ASN A 435 -4.96 -27.10 44.50
CA ASN A 435 -4.15 -28.30 44.68
C ASN A 435 -3.93 -28.61 46.17
N GLN A 436 -3.72 -27.62 47.01
CA GLN A 436 -3.58 -27.79 48.45
C GLN A 436 -4.87 -28.31 49.10
N MET A 437 -6.01 -27.80 48.69
CA MET A 437 -7.36 -28.27 49.14
C MET A 437 -7.56 -29.73 48.73
N ASP A 438 -7.20 -30.10 47.51
CA ASP A 438 -7.30 -31.49 47.03
C ASP A 438 -6.43 -32.45 47.89
N VAL A 439 -5.23 -32.03 48.29
CA VAL A 439 -4.35 -32.81 49.23
C VAL A 439 -5.00 -32.92 50.60
N TYR A 440 -5.57 -31.85 51.19
CA TYR A 440 -6.25 -31.92 52.50
C TYR A 440 -7.42 -32.88 52.46
N TYR A 441 -8.22 -32.82 51.38
CA TYR A 441 -9.38 -33.70 51.20
C TYR A 441 -8.93 -35.18 51.12
N GLN A 442 -7.94 -35.50 50.31
CA GLN A 442 -7.42 -36.88 50.17
C GLN A 442 -6.85 -37.44 51.45
N ASN A 443 -6.28 -36.59 52.31
CA ASN A 443 -5.70 -37.00 53.61
C ASN A 443 -6.71 -36.98 54.74
N GLY A 444 -8.01 -36.71 54.50
CA GLY A 444 -9.04 -36.64 55.52
C GLY A 444 -8.95 -35.43 56.46
N GLN A 445 -8.17 -34.42 56.10
CA GLN A 445 -7.95 -33.17 56.85
C GLN A 445 -9.09 -32.16 56.53
N ILE A 446 -10.31 -32.51 57.00
CA ILE A 446 -11.54 -31.78 56.62
C ILE A 446 -11.57 -30.35 57.19
N THR A 447 -10.99 -30.14 58.39
CA THR A 447 -10.94 -28.80 59.00
C THR A 447 -10.05 -27.86 58.19
N GLU A 448 -8.87 -28.31 57.79
CA GLU A 448 -7.92 -27.54 56.93
C GLU A 448 -8.52 -27.26 55.54
N TYR A 449 -9.19 -28.28 54.97
CA TYR A 449 -9.95 -28.12 53.74
C TYR A 449 -11.00 -26.99 53.87
N ASN A 450 -11.88 -27.04 54.85
CA ASN A 450 -12.92 -26.06 55.06
C ASN A 450 -12.38 -24.65 55.34
N ASN A 451 -11.29 -24.51 56.06
CA ASN A 451 -10.62 -23.25 56.31
C ASN A 451 -10.05 -22.64 55.00
N SER A 452 -9.63 -23.47 54.08
CA SER A 452 -9.06 -23.03 52.77
C SER A 452 -10.16 -22.59 51.81
N VAL A 453 -11.41 -23.06 51.92
CA VAL A 453 -12.53 -22.73 51.02
C VAL A 453 -12.81 -21.24 50.97
N VAL A 454 -12.76 -20.54 52.10
CA VAL A 454 -13.02 -19.08 52.15
C VAL A 454 -11.94 -18.31 51.35
N SER A 455 -10.67 -18.65 51.56
CA SER A 455 -9.54 -18.01 50.85
C SER A 455 -9.58 -18.31 49.38
N TYR A 456 -9.87 -19.55 48.97
CA TYR A 456 -10.03 -19.95 47.58
C TYR A 456 -11.14 -19.15 46.88
N ASN A 457 -12.36 -19.14 47.48
CA ASN A 457 -13.49 -18.41 46.90
C ASN A 457 -13.23 -16.89 46.82
N THR A 458 -12.55 -16.31 47.79
CA THR A 458 -12.16 -14.90 47.75
C THR A 458 -11.25 -14.62 46.60
N LEU A 459 -10.20 -15.45 46.38
CA LEU A 459 -9.25 -15.28 45.30
C LEU A 459 -9.88 -15.50 43.91
N VAL A 460 -10.78 -16.50 43.78
CA VAL A 460 -11.55 -16.76 42.57
C VAL A 460 -12.45 -15.57 42.24
N ASN A 461 -13.14 -14.97 43.22
CA ASN A 461 -13.96 -13.79 42.99
C ASN A 461 -13.13 -12.59 42.53
N GLN A 462 -11.96 -12.36 43.13
CA GLN A 462 -11.03 -11.32 42.71
C GLN A 462 -10.49 -11.58 41.29
N TYR A 463 -10.12 -12.80 40.96
CA TYR A 463 -9.69 -13.19 39.63
C TYR A 463 -10.78 -12.91 38.59
N ASN A 464 -12.00 -13.33 38.85
CA ASN A 464 -13.14 -13.16 37.96
C ASN A 464 -13.48 -11.67 37.76
N ALA A 465 -13.40 -10.85 38.81
CA ALA A 465 -13.61 -9.41 38.72
C ALA A 465 -12.53 -8.73 37.82
N ASP A 466 -11.26 -9.07 38.04
CA ASP A 466 -10.17 -8.54 37.22
C ASP A 466 -10.24 -9.03 35.77
N LEU A 467 -10.67 -10.27 35.54
CA LEU A 467 -10.87 -10.81 34.20
C LEU A 467 -11.95 -10.04 33.42
N LEU A 468 -13.01 -9.59 34.09
CA LEU A 468 -14.02 -8.71 33.47
C LEU A 468 -13.42 -7.35 33.09
N VAL A 469 -12.61 -6.75 33.98
CA VAL A 469 -11.91 -5.49 33.70
C VAL A 469 -10.95 -5.65 32.50
N TYR A 470 -10.14 -6.72 32.51
CA TYR A 470 -9.21 -7.02 31.42
C TYR A 470 -9.95 -7.18 30.08
N SER A 471 -11.05 -7.95 30.08
CA SER A 471 -11.86 -8.17 28.88
C SER A 471 -12.46 -6.87 28.34
N ALA A 472 -12.94 -5.99 29.22
CA ALA A 472 -13.47 -4.67 28.85
C ALA A 472 -12.39 -3.78 28.24
N LYS A 473 -11.18 -3.76 28.82
CA LYS A 473 -10.03 -2.99 28.31
C LYS A 473 -9.57 -3.48 26.94
N ILE A 474 -9.54 -4.79 26.70
CA ILE A 474 -9.24 -5.35 25.37
C ILE A 474 -10.28 -4.91 24.34
N LYS A 475 -11.57 -4.96 24.68
CA LYS A 475 -12.63 -4.52 23.78
C LYS A 475 -12.49 -3.05 23.41
N GLU A 476 -12.23 -2.19 24.39
CA GLU A 476 -11.98 -0.75 24.17
C GLU A 476 -10.76 -0.51 23.29
N TYR A 477 -9.65 -1.18 23.60
CA TYR A 477 -8.41 -1.10 22.82
C TYR A 477 -8.63 -1.51 21.35
N ASN A 478 -9.30 -2.62 21.11
CA ASN A 478 -9.59 -3.10 19.75
C ASN A 478 -10.45 -2.11 18.96
N ALA A 479 -11.42 -1.46 19.61
CA ALA A 479 -12.22 -0.40 19.00
C ALA A 479 -11.34 0.79 18.60
N LYS A 480 -10.43 1.24 19.49
CA LYS A 480 -9.49 2.34 19.22
C LYS A 480 -8.49 1.98 18.12
N VAL A 481 -8.01 0.75 18.06
CA VAL A 481 -7.15 0.26 16.96
C VAL A 481 -7.91 0.30 15.63
N SER A 482 -9.18 -0.08 15.62
CA SER A 482 -10.00 -0.04 14.40
C SER A 482 -10.21 1.40 13.92
N GLU A 483 -10.50 2.33 14.82
CA GLU A 483 -10.63 3.77 14.53
C GLU A 483 -9.32 4.34 13.97
N PHE A 484 -8.20 4.08 14.63
CA PHE A 484 -6.87 4.49 14.18
C PHE A 484 -6.53 3.96 12.80
N ASN A 485 -6.74 2.66 12.56
CA ASN A 485 -6.48 2.04 11.27
C ASN A 485 -7.35 2.63 10.15
N SER A 486 -8.61 2.96 10.43
CA SER A 486 -9.50 3.61 9.48
C SER A 486 -8.99 5.02 9.13
N SER A 487 -8.52 5.78 10.13
CA SER A 487 -7.95 7.11 9.94
C SER A 487 -6.64 7.06 9.14
N VAL A 488 -5.76 6.09 9.42
CA VAL A 488 -4.52 5.88 8.65
C VAL A 488 -4.82 5.48 7.21
N ASN A 489 -5.81 4.60 7.00
CA ASN A 489 -6.22 4.22 5.65
C ASN A 489 -6.75 5.41 4.85
N PHE A 490 -7.56 6.25 5.48
CA PHE A 490 -8.04 7.48 4.86
C PHE A 490 -6.88 8.41 4.49
N PHE A 491 -5.90 8.56 5.40
CA PHE A 491 -4.74 9.43 5.19
C PHE A 491 -3.85 8.95 4.02
N TYR A 492 -3.60 7.65 3.90
CA TYR A 492 -2.76 7.07 2.82
C TYR A 492 -3.56 6.43 1.69
N GLN A 493 -4.88 6.48 1.72
CA GLN A 493 -5.80 5.89 0.72
C GLN A 493 -5.49 4.39 0.46
N GLN A 494 -5.26 3.62 1.51
CA GLN A 494 -4.92 2.19 1.45
C GLN A 494 -6.13 1.27 1.63
#